data_cbe5e7e854fc7a9066c9643908c5fe64
#
_entry.id   cbe5e7e854fc7a9066c9643908c5fe64
#
_cell.length_a   1.000
_cell.length_b   1.000
_cell.length_c   1.000
_cell.angle_alpha   90.00
_cell.angle_beta   90.00
_cell.angle_gamma   90.00
#
_symmetry.space_group_name_H-M   'P 1'
#
loop_
_entity.id
_entity.type
_entity.pdbx_description
1 polymer ?
#
loop_
_entity_poly.entity_id
_entity_poly.type
_entity_poly.pdbx_seq_one_letter_code
_entity_poly.pdbx_strand_id
1 'polypeptide(L)'
;MKRLLVTLAALGTIGCGDRPAADRPPANAAPAAGAGPDVAGTTFAPSLGVDLAAMTRTPRGAWVRDLTVGTGDPVAAGKEVAIHYAGTLPDGTPFDANGPADAPFVFRLGAGDVVPGFDEAVTGMRVGGKRQAVIPPALAYGAQGNGPVPPNAILVFTIELVSAR
;
A
#
# COMPACT_ATOMS: atom_id res chain seq x y z
N MET A 1 -52.97 -42.37 -36.79
CA MET A 1 -53.07 -41.24 -35.85
C MET A 1 -52.27 -41.54 -34.62
N LYS A 2 -51.00 -41.24 -34.58
CA LYS A 2 -50.20 -41.28 -33.34
C LYS A 2 -49.11 -40.24 -33.47
N ARG A 3 -49.15 -39.20 -32.65
CA ARG A 3 -48.20 -38.10 -32.63
C ARG A 3 -46.97 -38.54 -31.81
N LEU A 4 -45.82 -38.43 -32.44
CA LEU A 4 -44.51 -38.71 -31.84
C LEU A 4 -44.01 -37.46 -31.11
N LEU A 5 -43.82 -37.55 -29.78
CA LEU A 5 -43.17 -36.49 -28.99
C LEU A 5 -41.68 -36.72 -29.10
N VAL A 6 -40.99 -35.74 -29.63
CA VAL A 6 -39.52 -35.66 -29.63
C VAL A 6 -39.05 -34.94 -28.36
N THR A 7 -38.41 -35.66 -27.49
CA THR A 7 -37.79 -35.11 -26.27
C THR A 7 -36.41 -34.58 -26.64
N LEU A 8 -36.24 -33.26 -26.55
CA LEU A 8 -34.96 -32.58 -26.76
C LEU A 8 -34.10 -32.67 -25.47
N ALA A 9 -33.03 -33.43 -25.51
CA ALA A 9 -32.07 -33.51 -24.46
C ALA A 9 -31.13 -32.27 -24.54
N ALA A 10 -31.14 -31.40 -23.52
CA ALA A 10 -30.21 -30.30 -23.36
C ALA A 10 -28.88 -30.85 -22.86
N LEU A 11 -27.84 -30.73 -23.67
CA LEU A 11 -26.45 -30.94 -23.28
C LEU A 11 -26.05 -29.78 -22.36
N GLY A 12 -25.80 -30.09 -21.10
CA GLY A 12 -25.15 -29.17 -20.17
C GLY A 12 -23.70 -28.94 -20.53
N THR A 13 -23.33 -27.74 -20.87
CA THR A 13 -21.95 -27.30 -21.00
C THR A 13 -21.34 -27.18 -19.59
N ILE A 14 -20.31 -27.99 -19.36
CA ILE A 14 -19.47 -27.90 -18.17
C ILE A 14 -18.68 -26.59 -18.30
N GLY A 15 -19.11 -25.55 -17.57
CA GLY A 15 -18.34 -24.32 -17.42
C GLY A 15 -17.06 -24.62 -16.64
N CYS A 16 -15.92 -24.34 -17.25
CA CYS A 16 -14.63 -24.26 -16.57
C CYS A 16 -14.75 -23.36 -15.35
N GLY A 17 -14.34 -23.91 -14.21
CA GLY A 17 -14.34 -23.18 -12.96
C GLY A 17 -13.46 -21.94 -13.03
N ASP A 18 -14.13 -20.82 -13.07
CA ASP A 18 -13.55 -19.52 -12.78
C ASP A 18 -13.21 -19.52 -11.29
N ARG A 19 -11.91 -19.62 -10.99
CA ARG A 19 -11.42 -19.38 -9.62
C ARG A 19 -11.74 -17.93 -9.31
N PRO A 20 -12.47 -17.63 -8.22
CA PRO A 20 -12.59 -16.26 -7.78
C PRO A 20 -11.18 -15.76 -7.41
N ALA A 21 -10.73 -14.73 -8.10
CA ALA A 21 -9.57 -13.93 -7.74
C ALA A 21 -9.94 -13.10 -6.48
N ALA A 22 -10.07 -13.79 -5.37
CA ALA A 22 -10.31 -13.21 -4.04
C ALA A 22 -8.97 -13.21 -3.30
N ASP A 23 -8.04 -12.36 -3.75
CA ASP A 23 -6.95 -11.85 -2.89
C ASP A 23 -6.16 -10.74 -3.60
N ARG A 24 -6.87 -9.95 -4.39
CA ARG A 24 -6.29 -8.71 -4.90
C ARG A 24 -7.02 -7.57 -4.20
N PRO A 25 -6.34 -6.76 -3.36
CA PRO A 25 -6.96 -5.55 -2.87
C PRO A 25 -7.39 -4.71 -4.08
N PRO A 26 -8.61 -4.14 -4.10
CA PRO A 26 -9.08 -3.37 -5.23
C PRO A 26 -8.17 -2.18 -5.48
N ALA A 27 -7.41 -2.25 -6.55
CA ALA A 27 -6.75 -1.09 -7.11
C ALA A 27 -7.86 -0.17 -7.63
N ASN A 28 -8.09 0.91 -6.91
CA ASN A 28 -9.00 2.00 -7.28
C ASN A 28 -10.34 2.06 -6.53
N ALA A 29 -10.27 2.22 -5.19
CA ALA A 29 -11.31 2.95 -4.49
C ALA A 29 -10.84 4.41 -4.38
N ALA A 30 -11.53 5.32 -5.07
CA ALA A 30 -11.40 6.75 -4.81
C ALA A 30 -11.57 6.99 -3.30
N PRO A 31 -10.79 7.89 -2.68
CA PRO A 31 -10.86 8.10 -1.24
C PRO A 31 -12.27 8.53 -0.88
N ALA A 32 -13.03 7.64 -0.25
CA ALA A 32 -14.18 8.06 0.51
C ALA A 32 -13.65 9.01 1.58
N ALA A 33 -14.07 10.26 1.53
CA ALA A 33 -13.85 11.25 2.58
C ALA A 33 -14.61 10.80 3.85
N GLY A 34 -14.08 9.78 4.50
CA GLY A 34 -14.49 9.31 5.81
C GLY A 34 -13.46 9.82 6.79
N ALA A 35 -13.91 10.57 7.79
CA ALA A 35 -13.09 11.09 8.86
C ALA A 35 -12.45 9.96 9.66
N GLY A 36 -11.32 9.46 9.16
CA GLY A 36 -10.40 8.63 9.93
C GLY A 36 -9.64 9.51 10.93
N PRO A 37 -8.92 8.92 11.89
CA PRO A 37 -8.14 9.67 12.86
C PRO A 37 -7.19 10.63 12.14
N ASP A 38 -7.15 11.87 12.65
CA ASP A 38 -6.24 12.89 12.14
C ASP A 38 -4.80 12.54 12.58
N VAL A 39 -3.91 12.49 11.61
CA VAL A 39 -2.48 12.25 11.86
C VAL A 39 -1.93 13.28 12.85
N ALA A 40 -2.35 14.55 12.74
CA ALA A 40 -1.87 15.63 13.60
C ALA A 40 -2.30 15.50 15.07
N GLY A 41 -3.42 14.81 15.33
CA GLY A 41 -3.91 14.54 16.69
C GLY A 41 -3.46 13.19 17.26
N THR A 42 -2.68 12.43 16.53
CA THR A 42 -2.28 11.08 16.93
C THR A 42 -0.98 11.11 17.75
N THR A 43 -0.99 10.38 18.86
CA THR A 43 0.22 10.15 19.66
C THR A 43 0.99 8.96 19.06
N PHE A 44 2.27 9.18 18.78
CA PHE A 44 3.17 8.16 18.27
C PHE A 44 4.09 7.67 19.38
N ALA A 45 4.42 6.36 19.36
CA ALA A 45 5.39 5.82 20.29
C ALA A 45 6.77 6.52 20.12
N PRO A 46 7.45 6.91 21.21
CA PRO A 46 8.73 7.60 21.13
C PRO A 46 9.80 6.83 20.34
N SER A 47 9.72 5.51 20.36
CA SER A 47 10.63 4.62 19.62
C SER A 47 10.57 4.80 18.10
N LEU A 48 9.46 5.31 17.56
CA LEU A 48 9.29 5.57 16.13
C LEU A 48 9.98 6.87 15.68
N GLY A 49 10.28 7.78 16.60
CA GLY A 49 10.92 9.06 16.29
C GLY A 49 10.12 9.92 15.31
N VAL A 50 8.77 9.78 15.29
CA VAL A 50 7.90 10.58 14.44
C VAL A 50 7.85 12.00 14.96
N ASP A 51 8.23 12.95 14.12
CA ASP A 51 8.16 14.38 14.38
C ASP A 51 7.42 15.04 13.19
N LEU A 52 6.12 15.23 13.35
CA LEU A 52 5.27 15.82 12.29
C LEU A 52 5.69 17.25 11.94
N ALA A 53 6.30 18.00 12.86
CA ALA A 53 6.76 19.36 12.59
C ALA A 53 7.97 19.37 11.62
N ALA A 54 8.74 18.28 11.61
CA ALA A 54 9.87 18.09 10.70
C ALA A 54 9.49 17.33 9.42
N MET A 55 8.21 16.95 9.26
CA MET A 55 7.71 16.23 8.09
C MET A 55 7.04 17.17 7.08
N THR A 56 7.12 16.82 5.82
CA THR A 56 6.39 17.51 4.75
C THR A 56 5.11 16.73 4.42
N ARG A 57 3.99 17.44 4.31
CA ARG A 57 2.75 16.84 3.89
C ARG A 57 2.72 16.71 2.37
N THR A 58 2.39 15.52 1.88
CA THR A 58 2.23 15.26 0.45
C THR A 58 0.90 15.81 -0.07
N PRO A 59 0.73 16.00 -1.38
CA PRO A 59 -0.50 16.54 -1.97
C PRO A 59 -1.77 15.76 -1.61
N ARG A 60 -1.69 14.44 -1.41
CA ARG A 60 -2.83 13.61 -1.05
C ARG A 60 -3.02 13.47 0.46
N GLY A 61 -2.05 13.89 1.27
CA GLY A 61 -2.19 13.99 2.71
C GLY A 61 -1.36 13.00 3.54
N ALA A 62 -0.44 12.26 2.94
CA ALA A 62 0.58 11.54 3.70
C ALA A 62 1.62 12.52 4.25
N TRP A 63 2.41 12.10 5.23
CA TRP A 63 3.50 12.88 5.80
C TRP A 63 4.81 12.14 5.56
N VAL A 64 5.83 12.85 5.09
CA VAL A 64 7.12 12.25 4.74
C VAL A 64 8.28 13.07 5.28
N ARG A 65 9.35 12.39 5.67
CA ARG A 65 10.62 12.99 6.08
C ARG A 65 11.79 12.13 5.60
N ASP A 66 12.73 12.73 4.91
CA ASP A 66 13.97 12.05 4.58
C ASP A 66 14.85 11.94 5.82
N LEU A 67 15.15 10.71 6.23
CA LEU A 67 16.12 10.41 7.29
C LEU A 67 17.53 10.41 6.72
N THR A 68 17.65 9.92 5.49
CA THR A 68 18.88 9.96 4.70
C THR A 68 18.49 10.27 3.25
N VAL A 69 19.13 11.27 2.68
CA VAL A 69 18.95 11.60 1.26
C VAL A 69 19.88 10.70 0.45
N GLY A 70 19.32 9.92 -0.47
CA GLY A 70 20.10 9.09 -1.39
C GLY A 70 20.82 9.89 -2.47
N THR A 71 21.47 9.18 -3.39
CA THR A 71 22.20 9.74 -4.51
C THR A 71 21.44 9.50 -5.82
N GLY A 72 21.83 10.18 -6.89
CA GLY A 72 21.19 10.04 -8.21
C GLY A 72 19.91 10.85 -8.38
N ASP A 73 19.17 10.55 -9.42
CA ASP A 73 17.92 11.25 -9.73
C ASP A 73 16.75 10.79 -8.85
N PRO A 74 15.80 11.69 -8.53
CA PRO A 74 14.61 11.28 -7.79
C PRO A 74 13.75 10.33 -8.64
N VAL A 75 13.21 9.30 -8.00
CA VAL A 75 12.34 8.34 -8.70
C VAL A 75 10.98 8.96 -8.99
N ALA A 76 10.49 8.68 -10.20
CA ALA A 76 9.19 9.13 -10.68
C ALA A 76 8.26 7.93 -10.95
N ALA A 77 6.96 8.23 -11.07
CA ALA A 77 5.97 7.23 -11.47
C ALA A 77 6.36 6.51 -12.78
N GLY A 78 6.03 5.23 -12.86
CA GLY A 78 6.35 4.34 -13.99
C GLY A 78 7.68 3.60 -13.85
N LYS A 79 8.53 3.99 -12.90
CA LYS A 79 9.78 3.28 -12.59
C LYS A 79 9.51 2.02 -11.78
N GLU A 80 10.30 0.98 -12.04
CA GLU A 80 10.36 -0.19 -11.17
C GLU A 80 11.35 0.12 -10.04
N VAL A 81 10.90 -0.04 -8.81
CA VAL A 81 11.68 0.26 -7.60
C VAL A 81 11.83 -0.99 -6.76
N ALA A 82 13.00 -1.15 -6.15
CA ALA A 82 13.29 -2.18 -5.17
C ALA A 82 13.58 -1.51 -3.83
N ILE A 83 12.87 -1.92 -2.78
CA ILE A 83 12.93 -1.30 -1.47
C ILE A 83 13.08 -2.32 -0.35
N HIS A 84 13.61 -1.86 0.78
CA HIS A 84 13.35 -2.46 2.09
C HIS A 84 12.44 -1.54 2.89
N TYR A 85 11.60 -2.10 3.76
CA TYR A 85 10.70 -1.31 4.57
C TYR A 85 10.38 -1.98 5.90
N ALA A 86 9.95 -1.17 6.86
CA ALA A 86 9.33 -1.60 8.10
C ALA A 86 8.06 -0.79 8.32
N GLY A 87 6.94 -1.48 8.51
CA GLY A 87 5.64 -0.91 8.77
C GLY A 87 5.21 -1.17 10.21
N THR A 88 4.82 -0.10 10.91
CA THR A 88 4.35 -0.14 12.29
C THR A 88 3.06 0.65 12.46
N LEU A 89 2.29 0.30 13.47
CA LEU A 89 1.19 1.12 13.98
C LEU A 89 1.74 2.29 14.81
N PRO A 90 0.92 3.31 15.12
CA PRO A 90 1.36 4.46 15.94
C PRO A 90 1.92 4.09 17.31
N ASP A 91 1.49 2.99 17.90
CA ASP A 91 1.96 2.47 19.17
C ASP A 91 3.33 1.75 19.09
N GLY A 92 3.87 1.60 17.86
CA GLY A 92 5.13 0.89 17.61
C GLY A 92 4.97 -0.59 17.30
N THR A 93 3.74 -1.12 17.29
CA THR A 93 3.47 -2.52 16.93
C THR A 93 3.80 -2.76 15.45
N PRO A 94 4.75 -3.66 15.12
CA PRO A 94 5.04 -4.00 13.74
C PRO A 94 3.91 -4.82 13.13
N PHE A 95 3.52 -4.54 11.89
CA PHE A 95 2.51 -5.32 11.16
C PHE A 95 3.08 -5.94 9.88
N ASP A 96 4.12 -5.35 9.29
CA ASP A 96 4.75 -5.86 8.08
C ASP A 96 6.17 -5.31 7.96
N ALA A 97 7.09 -6.11 7.42
CA ALA A 97 8.46 -5.68 7.19
C ALA A 97 9.14 -6.54 6.13
N ASN A 98 10.03 -5.91 5.38
CA ASN A 98 10.99 -6.57 4.49
C ASN A 98 12.36 -5.93 4.76
N GLY A 99 13.21 -6.65 5.47
CA GLY A 99 14.51 -6.15 5.93
C GLY A 99 15.65 -6.42 4.95
N PRO A 100 16.85 -5.87 5.23
CA PRO A 100 18.03 -6.03 4.37
C PRO A 100 18.52 -7.48 4.21
N ALA A 101 18.09 -8.39 5.09
CA ALA A 101 18.39 -9.83 4.98
C ALA A 101 17.49 -10.55 3.97
N ASP A 102 16.38 -9.93 3.58
CA ASP A 102 15.40 -10.47 2.65
C ASP A 102 15.69 -9.98 1.23
N ALA A 103 15.06 -10.62 0.24
CA ALA A 103 15.06 -10.07 -1.11
C ALA A 103 14.27 -8.75 -1.11
N PRO A 104 14.76 -7.67 -1.75
CA PRO A 104 14.04 -6.41 -1.80
C PRO A 104 12.65 -6.57 -2.39
N PHE A 105 11.68 -5.87 -1.83
CA PHE A 105 10.33 -5.81 -2.40
C PHE A 105 10.34 -4.95 -3.65
N VAL A 106 9.94 -5.54 -4.77
CA VAL A 106 9.96 -4.89 -6.09
C VAL A 106 8.54 -4.61 -6.54
N PHE A 107 8.28 -3.36 -6.95
CA PHE A 107 7.00 -2.95 -7.51
C PHE A 107 7.17 -1.79 -8.49
N ARG A 108 6.14 -1.54 -9.30
CA ARG A 108 6.12 -0.39 -10.21
C ARG A 108 5.44 0.81 -9.56
N LEU A 109 6.20 1.89 -9.42
CA LEU A 109 5.71 3.13 -8.80
C LEU A 109 4.58 3.76 -9.61
N GLY A 110 3.46 4.04 -8.96
CA GLY A 110 2.27 4.62 -9.58
C GLY A 110 1.38 3.64 -10.36
N ALA A 111 1.69 2.33 -10.34
CA ALA A 111 0.86 1.31 -10.99
C ALA A 111 -0.31 0.83 -10.10
N GLY A 112 -0.34 1.22 -8.82
CA GLY A 112 -1.34 0.75 -7.86
C GLY A 112 -1.03 -0.62 -7.27
N ASP A 113 0.22 -1.05 -7.32
CA ASP A 113 0.68 -2.30 -6.72
C ASP A 113 0.71 -2.22 -5.19
N VAL A 114 0.77 -1.01 -4.65
CA VAL A 114 0.80 -0.68 -3.22
C VAL A 114 -0.28 0.35 -2.87
N VAL A 115 -0.53 0.56 -1.58
CA VAL A 115 -1.49 1.59 -1.14
C VAL A 115 -1.06 2.99 -1.59
N PRO A 116 -2.02 3.87 -1.93
CA PRO A 116 -1.71 5.18 -2.53
C PRO A 116 -0.76 6.06 -1.72
N GLY A 117 -0.84 6.00 -0.39
CA GLY A 117 0.05 6.75 0.49
C GLY A 117 1.50 6.24 0.46
N PHE A 118 1.69 4.95 0.20
CA PHE A 118 3.01 4.37 0.05
C PHE A 118 3.65 4.75 -1.30
N ASP A 119 2.88 4.73 -2.37
CA ASP A 119 3.30 5.24 -3.69
C ASP A 119 3.79 6.69 -3.59
N GLU A 120 3.03 7.56 -2.92
CA GLU A 120 3.44 8.95 -2.69
C GLU A 120 4.71 9.05 -1.83
N ALA A 121 4.82 8.21 -0.81
CA ALA A 121 5.98 8.23 0.08
C ALA A 121 7.28 7.86 -0.65
N VAL A 122 7.24 6.94 -1.61
CA VAL A 122 8.40 6.53 -2.39
C VAL A 122 8.72 7.51 -3.52
N THR A 123 7.71 8.19 -4.05
CA THR A 123 7.89 9.18 -5.11
C THR A 123 8.88 10.28 -4.69
N GLY A 124 9.85 10.57 -5.54
CA GLY A 124 10.88 11.58 -5.29
C GLY A 124 12.01 11.12 -4.38
N MET A 125 12.01 9.88 -3.88
CA MET A 125 13.18 9.30 -3.20
C MET A 125 14.34 9.12 -4.18
N ARG A 126 15.56 9.04 -3.63
CA ARG A 126 16.78 8.72 -4.40
C ARG A 126 17.34 7.40 -3.93
N VAL A 127 18.00 6.66 -4.83
CA VAL A 127 18.63 5.37 -4.49
C VAL A 127 19.63 5.54 -3.33
N GLY A 128 19.57 4.65 -2.36
CA GLY A 128 20.31 4.72 -1.11
C GLY A 128 19.69 5.64 -0.06
N GLY A 129 18.56 6.28 -0.39
CA GLY A 129 17.81 7.12 0.55
C GLY A 129 16.96 6.32 1.52
N LYS A 130 16.78 6.88 2.71
CA LYS A 130 15.87 6.35 3.74
C LYS A 130 14.86 7.42 4.10
N ARG A 131 13.58 7.07 4.09
CA ARG A 131 12.46 7.98 4.35
C ARG A 131 11.51 7.38 5.37
N GLN A 132 11.06 8.22 6.28
CA GLN A 132 9.94 7.91 7.16
C GLN A 132 8.66 8.48 6.56
N ALA A 133 7.59 7.69 6.58
CA ALA A 133 6.28 8.10 6.10
C ALA A 133 5.20 7.79 7.13
N VAL A 134 4.25 8.72 7.30
CA VAL A 134 3.03 8.53 8.09
C VAL A 134 1.85 8.63 7.14
N ILE A 135 1.10 7.57 7.01
CA ILE A 135 0.05 7.41 6.02
C ILE A 135 -1.31 7.34 6.74
N PRO A 136 -2.21 8.29 6.47
CA PRO A 136 -3.55 8.26 7.03
C PRO A 136 -4.36 7.08 6.45
N PRO A 137 -5.38 6.57 7.15
CA PRO A 137 -6.17 5.43 6.70
C PRO A 137 -6.81 5.62 5.33
N ALA A 138 -7.19 6.83 4.96
CA ALA A 138 -7.76 7.14 3.64
C ALA A 138 -6.80 6.86 2.46
N LEU A 139 -5.49 6.85 2.71
CA LEU A 139 -4.44 6.53 1.73
C LEU A 139 -3.83 5.14 1.95
N ALA A 140 -4.38 4.35 2.87
CA ALA A 140 -3.96 3.00 3.23
C ALA A 140 -5.13 2.01 3.11
N TYR A 141 -5.47 1.32 4.20
CA TYR A 141 -6.51 0.28 4.22
C TYR A 141 -7.89 0.76 4.67
N GLY A 142 -8.05 2.06 4.96
CA GLY A 142 -9.34 2.69 5.27
C GLY A 142 -10.08 2.10 6.46
N ALA A 143 -11.42 2.15 6.38
CA ALA A 143 -12.32 1.64 7.42
C ALA A 143 -12.40 0.12 7.49
N GLN A 144 -11.78 -0.60 6.57
CA GLN A 144 -11.81 -2.07 6.53
C GLN A 144 -10.62 -2.68 7.26
N GLY A 145 -9.46 -2.00 7.26
CA GLY A 145 -8.20 -2.60 7.70
C GLY A 145 -7.70 -3.68 6.73
N ASN A 146 -6.65 -4.39 7.11
CA ASN A 146 -6.14 -5.52 6.33
C ASN A 146 -5.26 -6.42 7.22
N GLY A 147 -5.65 -7.66 7.42
CA GLY A 147 -4.90 -8.62 8.23
C GLY A 147 -4.56 -8.06 9.63
N PRO A 148 -3.28 -7.85 9.95
CA PRO A 148 -2.85 -7.30 11.23
C PRO A 148 -3.13 -5.80 11.40
N VAL A 149 -3.52 -5.10 10.32
CA VAL A 149 -3.81 -3.67 10.35
C VAL A 149 -5.29 -3.46 10.70
N PRO A 150 -5.61 -2.81 11.84
CA PRO A 150 -6.99 -2.58 12.24
C PRO A 150 -7.70 -1.56 11.35
N PRO A 151 -9.04 -1.52 11.40
CA PRO A 151 -9.83 -0.49 10.74
C PRO A 151 -9.40 0.92 11.13
N ASN A 152 -9.35 1.82 10.15
CA ASN A 152 -8.96 3.22 10.33
C ASN A 152 -7.57 3.44 10.94
N ALA A 153 -6.66 2.49 10.76
CA ALA A 153 -5.30 2.63 11.27
C ALA A 153 -4.49 3.65 10.47
N ILE A 154 -3.76 4.49 11.20
CA ILE A 154 -2.63 5.25 10.65
C ILE A 154 -1.44 4.31 10.57
N LEU A 155 -0.67 4.38 9.49
CA LEU A 155 0.52 3.56 9.29
C LEU A 155 1.77 4.41 9.35
N VAL A 156 2.80 3.89 9.99
CA VAL A 156 4.14 4.49 10.02
C VAL A 156 5.10 3.56 9.30
N PHE A 157 5.72 4.04 8.24
CA PHE A 157 6.71 3.29 7.49
C PHE A 157 8.09 3.94 7.59
N THR A 158 9.10 3.10 7.66
CA THR A 158 10.48 3.46 7.33
C THR A 158 10.85 2.72 6.05
N ILE A 159 11.21 3.44 5.01
CA ILE A 159 11.44 2.92 3.65
C ILE A 159 12.86 3.23 3.24
N GLU A 160 13.57 2.25 2.71
CA GLU A 160 14.90 2.40 2.14
C GLU A 160 14.87 2.01 0.66
N LEU A 161 15.25 2.92 -0.22
CA LEU A 161 15.26 2.68 -1.67
C LEU A 161 16.59 2.05 -2.08
N VAL A 162 16.54 0.78 -2.48
CA VAL A 162 17.72 0.00 -2.88
C VAL A 162 18.11 0.26 -4.31
N SER A 163 17.13 0.23 -5.23
CA SER A 163 17.37 0.51 -6.65
C SER A 163 16.12 1.03 -7.34
N ALA A 164 16.31 1.67 -8.50
CA ALA A 164 15.25 2.14 -9.38
C ALA A 164 15.69 2.03 -10.85
N ARG A 165 14.80 1.57 -11.73
CA ARG A 165 15.05 1.36 -13.17
C ARG A 165 13.81 1.56 -14.04
#